data_9989345bf6b8cc33c6f65972e0643e68
#
_entry.id   9989345bf6b8cc33c6f65972e0643e68
#
_cell.length_a   1.000
_cell.length_b   1.000
_cell.length_c   1.000
_cell.angle_alpha   90.00
_cell.angle_beta   90.00
_cell.angle_gamma   90.00
#
_symmetry.space_group_name_H-M   'P 1'
#
loop_
_entity.id
_entity.type
_entity.pdbx_description
1 polymer ?
#
loop_
_entity_poly.entity_id
_entity_poly.type
_entity_poly.pdbx_seq_one_letter_code
_entity_poly.pdbx_strand_id
1 'polypeptide(L)'
;EIKYKAGENKLKVDVGSFGGVVPTNLAGGIQELDEGGVSGYKCFLGTCGDHSIEGDFQNVDDYSLYEGMKQVAKTGKVLAIHAENAPITDKLGALAYQNGETTLAAYVATRPVFTEVEAIQKAILFAKETGCRIHICHVACQEGVEEVLKAQAEGVDVTCETCTHYLYFTTDELDAIGPVVKCSPPIRDADQQAALWNHVQTGGIAFVTSDHSPCTPDLKDTTNAFEAWGGISGVQNNVDVLFDEAVQKRGLSLKQFADMIAANPADRYHLAQKGRISIGKDADFVLIKPNAPYILKAEDLEYRNKISPYIGREIGAQVIQTILRGETIYAQETGVTEAFNG
;
A
#
# COMPACT_ATOMS: atom_id res chain seq x y z
N GLU A 1 -13.65 -4.99 16.52
CA GLU A 1 -14.84 -4.32 17.04
C GLU A 1 -14.67 -2.79 17.07
N ILE A 2 -13.57 -2.25 17.66
CA ILE A 2 -13.31 -0.80 17.76
C ILE A 2 -13.27 -0.13 16.39
N LYS A 3 -12.57 -0.71 15.39
CA LYS A 3 -12.49 -0.16 14.02
C LYS A 3 -13.87 -0.11 13.35
N TYR A 4 -14.68 -1.15 13.48
CA TYR A 4 -16.03 -1.18 12.89
C TYR A 4 -16.93 -0.13 13.53
N LYS A 5 -16.94 -0.01 14.86
CA LYS A 5 -17.67 1.06 15.57
C LYS A 5 -17.20 2.46 15.15
N ALA A 6 -15.89 2.66 14.96
CA ALA A 6 -15.36 3.96 14.52
C ALA A 6 -15.79 4.32 13.09
N GLY A 7 -16.03 3.33 12.23
CA GLY A 7 -16.46 3.50 10.84
C GLY A 7 -17.98 3.61 10.67
N GLU A 8 -18.77 3.23 11.68
CA GLU A 8 -20.22 3.18 11.59
C GLU A 8 -20.81 4.56 11.21
N ASN A 9 -21.68 4.58 10.20
CA ASN A 9 -22.29 5.79 9.62
C ASN A 9 -21.26 6.82 9.02
N LYS A 10 -20.01 6.42 8.82
CA LYS A 10 -18.97 7.31 8.23
C LYS A 10 -18.41 6.78 6.92
N LEU A 11 -18.38 5.46 6.75
CA LEU A 11 -17.84 4.83 5.56
C LEU A 11 -18.80 5.02 4.37
N LYS A 12 -18.21 5.30 3.21
CA LYS A 12 -18.93 5.44 1.93
C LYS A 12 -18.65 4.27 0.98
N VAL A 13 -17.75 3.38 1.37
CA VAL A 13 -17.34 2.19 0.63
C VAL A 13 -17.27 1.00 1.58
N ASP A 14 -17.30 -0.21 1.04
CA ASP A 14 -17.04 -1.41 1.81
C ASP A 14 -15.57 -1.44 2.24
N VAL A 15 -15.33 -1.74 3.52
CA VAL A 15 -14.00 -1.77 4.11
C VAL A 15 -13.79 -3.09 4.85
N GLY A 16 -12.73 -3.81 4.48
CA GLY A 16 -12.20 -4.92 5.27
C GLY A 16 -11.12 -4.45 6.24
N SER A 17 -10.99 -5.11 7.37
CA SER A 17 -9.93 -4.82 8.34
C SER A 17 -8.86 -5.89 8.34
N PHE A 18 -7.59 -5.49 8.41
CA PHE A 18 -6.50 -6.39 8.75
C PHE A 18 -6.28 -6.45 10.26
N GLY A 19 -6.04 -7.67 10.75
CA GLY A 19 -5.56 -7.92 12.10
C GLY A 19 -4.05 -7.66 12.17
N GLY A 20 -3.59 -7.01 13.24
CA GLY A 20 -2.16 -6.86 13.48
C GLY A 20 -1.54 -8.17 13.93
N VAL A 21 -0.33 -8.49 13.44
CA VAL A 21 0.57 -9.46 14.05
C VAL A 21 1.68 -8.66 14.71
N VAL A 22 1.69 -8.67 16.03
CA VAL A 22 2.61 -7.89 16.89
C VAL A 22 3.16 -8.80 18.00
N PRO A 23 4.32 -8.47 18.61
CA PRO A 23 4.89 -9.33 19.66
C PRO A 23 3.95 -9.62 20.84
N THR A 24 3.04 -8.69 21.14
CA THR A 24 2.15 -8.73 22.29
C THR A 24 0.89 -9.58 22.09
N ASN A 25 0.52 -9.97 20.85
CA ASN A 25 -0.72 -10.71 20.58
C ASN A 25 -0.53 -12.17 20.16
N LEU A 26 0.66 -12.71 20.26
CA LEU A 26 0.95 -14.09 19.88
C LEU A 26 0.27 -15.13 20.79
N ALA A 27 -0.11 -14.74 22.01
CA ALA A 27 -0.79 -15.63 22.97
C ALA A 27 -2.32 -15.63 22.76
N GLY A 28 -2.79 -16.12 21.59
CA GLY A 28 -4.22 -16.27 21.30
C GLY A 28 -4.86 -15.10 20.53
N GLY A 29 -4.26 -13.92 20.49
CA GLY A 29 -4.85 -12.75 19.83
C GLY A 29 -5.03 -12.90 18.31
N ILE A 30 -4.23 -13.75 17.64
CA ILE A 30 -4.39 -14.05 16.21
C ILE A 30 -5.71 -14.79 15.98
N GLN A 31 -6.05 -15.76 16.84
CA GLN A 31 -7.32 -16.48 16.76
C GLN A 31 -8.52 -15.57 17.06
N GLU A 32 -8.42 -14.72 18.08
CA GLU A 32 -9.47 -13.76 18.40
C GLU A 32 -9.74 -12.79 17.23
N LEU A 33 -8.69 -12.35 16.53
CA LEU A 33 -8.82 -11.53 15.33
C LEU A 33 -9.50 -12.30 14.19
N ASP A 34 -9.19 -13.58 14.03
CA ASP A 34 -9.82 -14.44 13.02
C ASP A 34 -11.32 -14.59 13.27
N GLU A 35 -11.70 -14.89 14.51
CA GLU A 35 -13.08 -14.98 14.96
C GLU A 35 -13.81 -13.63 14.84
N GLY A 36 -13.08 -12.52 14.99
CA GLY A 36 -13.55 -11.16 14.76
C GLY A 36 -13.77 -10.76 13.30
N GLY A 37 -13.49 -11.65 12.34
CA GLY A 37 -13.79 -11.49 10.92
C GLY A 37 -12.81 -10.59 10.16
N VAL A 38 -11.53 -10.54 10.54
CA VAL A 38 -10.51 -9.82 9.75
C VAL A 38 -10.36 -10.43 8.34
N SER A 39 -10.12 -9.58 7.34
CA SER A 39 -9.93 -10.02 5.94
C SER A 39 -8.55 -10.61 5.70
N GLY A 40 -7.58 -10.35 6.56
CA GLY A 40 -6.20 -10.79 6.51
C GLY A 40 -5.43 -10.21 7.69
N TYR A 41 -4.13 -10.34 7.64
CA TYR A 41 -3.25 -9.87 8.71
C TYR A 41 -2.18 -8.94 8.17
N LYS A 42 -1.60 -8.11 9.03
CA LYS A 42 -0.49 -7.20 8.71
C LYS A 42 0.57 -7.27 9.80
N CYS A 43 1.84 -7.32 9.39
CA CYS A 43 2.98 -7.03 10.27
C CYS A 43 3.99 -6.11 9.58
N PHE A 44 4.89 -5.57 10.38
CA PHE A 44 6.01 -4.75 9.94
C PHE A 44 7.33 -5.39 10.37
N LEU A 45 8.29 -5.48 9.45
CA LEU A 45 9.69 -5.82 9.75
C LEU A 45 10.52 -4.56 9.95
N GLY A 46 10.15 -3.45 9.30
CA GLY A 46 10.68 -2.12 9.55
C GLY A 46 10.11 -1.53 10.84
N THR A 47 10.86 -0.68 11.53
CA THR A 47 10.43 -0.03 12.77
C THR A 47 9.17 0.80 12.54
N CYS A 48 8.16 0.55 13.34
CA CYS A 48 6.90 1.29 13.35
C CYS A 48 6.33 1.34 14.77
N GLY A 49 5.40 2.28 14.97
CA GLY A 49 4.78 2.52 16.27
C GLY A 49 5.74 3.14 17.29
N ASP A 50 5.18 3.48 18.45
CA ASP A 50 5.94 3.94 19.61
C ASP A 50 5.96 2.83 20.67
N HIS A 51 7.10 2.19 20.85
CA HIS A 51 7.29 1.08 21.79
C HIS A 51 7.09 1.48 23.26
N SER A 52 7.01 2.78 23.56
CA SER A 52 6.68 3.30 24.90
C SER A 52 5.16 3.37 25.17
N ILE A 53 4.34 3.25 24.12
CA ILE A 53 2.89 3.29 24.21
C ILE A 53 2.34 1.87 24.24
N GLU A 54 1.70 1.49 25.37
CA GLU A 54 1.07 0.19 25.49
C GLU A 54 -0.06 0.02 24.46
N GLY A 55 -0.02 -1.06 23.69
CA GLY A 55 -1.01 -1.38 22.67
C GLY A 55 -0.80 -0.69 21.32
N ASP A 56 0.28 0.08 21.14
CA ASP A 56 0.63 0.61 19.83
C ASP A 56 1.12 -0.51 18.88
N PHE A 57 1.03 -0.24 17.58
CA PHE A 57 1.35 -1.23 16.54
C PHE A 57 2.86 -1.34 16.37
N GLN A 58 3.47 -2.33 17.05
CA GLN A 58 4.92 -2.56 17.03
C GLN A 58 5.33 -3.47 15.88
N ASN A 59 6.55 -3.27 15.37
CA ASN A 59 7.17 -4.21 14.44
C ASN A 59 7.54 -5.52 15.13
N VAL A 60 7.64 -6.60 14.35
CA VAL A 60 7.98 -7.93 14.84
C VAL A 60 9.49 -8.18 14.70
N ASP A 61 10.04 -8.90 15.67
CA ASP A 61 11.35 -9.55 15.55
C ASP A 61 11.21 -10.91 14.83
N ASP A 62 12.33 -11.59 14.62
CA ASP A 62 12.36 -12.86 13.88
C ASP A 62 11.53 -13.95 14.58
N TYR A 63 11.52 -14.01 15.91
CA TYR A 63 10.72 -14.98 16.65
C TYR A 63 9.22 -14.67 16.54
N SER A 64 8.86 -13.41 16.71
CA SER A 64 7.46 -12.97 16.61
C SER A 64 6.90 -13.14 15.18
N LEU A 65 7.73 -12.91 14.17
CA LEU A 65 7.37 -13.18 12.78
C LEU A 65 7.10 -14.67 12.57
N TYR A 66 8.02 -15.54 12.99
CA TYR A 66 7.92 -16.99 12.85
C TYR A 66 6.68 -17.56 13.55
N GLU A 67 6.49 -17.23 14.83
CA GLU A 67 5.33 -17.71 15.59
C GLU A 67 4.00 -17.12 15.06
N GLY A 68 4.01 -15.84 14.69
CA GLY A 68 2.86 -15.20 14.05
C GLY A 68 2.46 -15.89 12.76
N MET A 69 3.43 -16.19 11.88
CA MET A 69 3.19 -16.93 10.64
C MET A 69 2.59 -18.32 10.85
N LYS A 70 3.08 -19.06 11.86
CA LYS A 70 2.51 -20.38 12.21
C LYS A 70 1.04 -20.28 12.62
N GLN A 71 0.67 -19.22 13.30
CA GLN A 71 -0.72 -19.02 13.73
C GLN A 71 -1.58 -18.54 12.57
N VAL A 72 -1.12 -17.57 11.77
CA VAL A 72 -1.83 -17.09 10.58
C VAL A 72 -2.04 -18.21 9.57
N ALA A 73 -1.06 -19.11 9.37
CA ALA A 73 -1.20 -20.26 8.48
C ALA A 73 -2.42 -21.12 8.81
N LYS A 74 -2.78 -21.28 10.10
CA LYS A 74 -3.95 -22.06 10.54
C LYS A 74 -5.29 -21.44 10.13
N THR A 75 -5.33 -20.14 9.91
CA THR A 75 -6.53 -19.42 9.49
C THR A 75 -6.80 -19.49 7.99
N GLY A 76 -5.79 -19.88 7.19
CA GLY A 76 -5.84 -19.86 5.72
C GLY A 76 -5.85 -18.45 5.10
N LYS A 77 -5.80 -17.41 5.92
CA LYS A 77 -5.75 -16.01 5.48
C LYS A 77 -4.33 -15.56 5.15
N VAL A 78 -4.21 -14.41 4.51
CA VAL A 78 -2.94 -13.84 4.05
C VAL A 78 -2.34 -12.95 5.14
N LEU A 79 -1.03 -13.07 5.35
CA LEU A 79 -0.23 -12.10 6.08
C LEU A 79 0.41 -11.11 5.12
N ALA A 80 -0.03 -9.86 5.16
CA ALA A 80 0.58 -8.74 4.44
C ALA A 80 1.78 -8.21 5.25
N ILE A 81 2.92 -7.99 4.61
CA ILE A 81 4.20 -7.70 5.28
C ILE A 81 4.80 -6.41 4.72
N HIS A 82 5.06 -5.44 5.60
CA HIS A 82 6.00 -4.36 5.32
C HIS A 82 7.42 -4.90 5.53
N ALA A 83 8.20 -5.01 4.46
CA ALA A 83 9.47 -5.70 4.45
C ALA A 83 10.66 -4.73 4.30
N GLU A 84 11.16 -4.21 5.41
CA GLU A 84 12.43 -3.47 5.51
C GLU A 84 13.25 -3.98 6.71
N ASN A 85 14.58 -4.02 6.57
CA ASN A 85 15.48 -4.43 7.65
C ASN A 85 15.65 -3.29 8.67
N ALA A 86 14.86 -3.31 9.78
CA ALA A 86 14.88 -2.29 10.81
C ALA A 86 16.30 -2.02 11.40
N PRO A 87 17.08 -3.03 11.83
CA PRO A 87 18.39 -2.78 12.44
C PRO A 87 19.34 -1.96 11.56
N ILE A 88 19.29 -2.16 10.24
CA ILE A 88 20.17 -1.44 9.31
C ILE A 88 19.61 -0.04 9.01
N THR A 89 18.33 0.05 8.66
CA THR A 89 17.70 1.33 8.27
C THR A 89 17.68 2.32 9.42
N ASP A 90 17.39 1.86 10.64
CA ASP A 90 17.41 2.69 11.85
C ASP A 90 18.80 3.20 12.19
N LYS A 91 19.81 2.31 12.08
CA LYS A 91 21.20 2.74 12.36
C LYS A 91 21.71 3.73 11.33
N LEU A 92 21.44 3.50 10.05
CA LEU A 92 21.81 4.44 8.97
C LEU A 92 21.06 5.77 9.13
N GLY A 93 19.76 5.72 9.44
CA GLY A 93 18.95 6.92 9.70
C GLY A 93 19.48 7.74 10.88
N ALA A 94 19.79 7.08 12.00
CA ALA A 94 20.36 7.74 13.18
C ALA A 94 21.70 8.40 12.88
N LEU A 95 22.59 7.74 12.12
CA LEU A 95 23.87 8.30 11.71
C LEU A 95 23.72 9.50 10.80
N ALA A 96 22.84 9.44 9.80
CA ALA A 96 22.57 10.55 8.92
C ALA A 96 22.02 11.77 9.69
N TYR A 97 21.05 11.56 10.59
CA TYR A 97 20.49 12.58 11.45
C TYR A 97 21.57 13.24 12.36
N GLN A 98 22.43 12.42 12.99
CA GLN A 98 23.55 12.91 13.80
C GLN A 98 24.57 13.72 13.01
N ASN A 99 24.73 13.44 11.73
CA ASN A 99 25.60 14.19 10.81
C ASN A 99 24.92 15.47 10.26
N GLY A 100 23.70 15.78 10.68
CA GLY A 100 22.96 16.97 10.25
C GLY A 100 22.34 16.87 8.85
N GLU A 101 22.20 15.67 8.32
CA GLU A 101 21.48 15.43 7.06
C GLU A 101 19.97 15.68 7.25
N THR A 102 19.36 16.33 6.27
CA THR A 102 17.93 16.71 6.37
C THR A 102 17.13 16.47 5.09
N THR A 103 17.80 16.14 3.96
CA THR A 103 17.17 16.03 2.65
C THR A 103 16.46 14.70 2.45
N LEU A 104 15.52 14.63 1.51
CA LEU A 104 14.91 13.37 1.09
C LEU A 104 15.92 12.45 0.40
N ALA A 105 16.86 13.00 -0.34
CA ALA A 105 17.95 12.23 -0.94
C ALA A 105 18.80 11.52 0.14
N ALA A 106 19.14 12.21 1.23
CA ALA A 106 19.83 11.61 2.37
C ALA A 106 18.98 10.51 3.04
N TYR A 107 17.67 10.76 3.23
CA TYR A 107 16.76 9.75 3.76
C TYR A 107 16.71 8.48 2.89
N VAL A 108 16.61 8.61 1.55
CA VAL A 108 16.65 7.49 0.60
C VAL A 108 17.94 6.70 0.76
N ALA A 109 19.09 7.38 0.89
CA ALA A 109 20.39 6.74 1.07
C ALA A 109 20.49 5.89 2.35
N THR A 110 19.68 6.17 3.39
CA THR A 110 19.63 5.36 4.60
C THR A 110 18.80 4.08 4.48
N ARG A 111 18.13 3.89 3.33
CA ARG A 111 17.27 2.75 3.03
C ARG A 111 17.68 2.11 1.70
N PRO A 112 18.93 1.59 1.60
CA PRO A 112 19.41 0.99 0.36
C PRO A 112 18.59 -0.23 -0.02
N VAL A 113 18.47 -0.51 -1.31
CA VAL A 113 17.63 -1.56 -1.90
C VAL A 113 17.80 -2.92 -1.18
N PHE A 114 19.03 -3.31 -0.85
CA PHE A 114 19.28 -4.60 -0.23
C PHE A 114 18.58 -4.78 1.14
N THR A 115 18.23 -3.71 1.85
CA THR A 115 17.52 -3.80 3.14
C THR A 115 16.06 -4.21 2.97
N GLU A 116 15.46 -3.88 1.85
CA GLU A 116 14.15 -4.35 1.43
C GLU A 116 14.23 -5.81 0.96
N VAL A 117 15.21 -6.13 0.10
CA VAL A 117 15.43 -7.47 -0.44
C VAL A 117 15.69 -8.49 0.66
N GLU A 118 16.56 -8.18 1.62
CA GLU A 118 16.86 -9.07 2.77
C GLU A 118 15.60 -9.39 3.58
N ALA A 119 14.80 -8.37 3.86
CA ALA A 119 13.55 -8.54 4.61
C ALA A 119 12.51 -9.39 3.83
N ILE A 120 12.42 -9.21 2.50
CA ILE A 120 11.59 -10.05 1.62
C ILE A 120 12.07 -11.50 1.63
N GLN A 121 13.38 -11.74 1.47
CA GLN A 121 13.96 -13.09 1.52
C GLN A 121 13.71 -13.79 2.84
N LYS A 122 13.85 -13.08 3.98
CA LYS A 122 13.51 -13.57 5.32
C LYS A 122 12.04 -13.97 5.41
N ALA A 123 11.13 -13.11 4.98
CA ALA A 123 9.70 -13.40 4.98
C ALA A 123 9.35 -14.63 4.13
N ILE A 124 9.95 -14.77 2.95
CA ILE A 124 9.79 -15.94 2.06
C ILE A 124 10.32 -17.21 2.72
N LEU A 125 11.50 -17.16 3.34
CA LEU A 125 12.08 -18.31 4.03
C LEU A 125 11.15 -18.80 5.15
N PHE A 126 10.60 -17.89 5.94
CA PHE A 126 9.69 -18.25 7.03
C PHE A 126 8.34 -18.72 6.51
N ALA A 127 7.87 -18.19 5.38
CA ALA A 127 6.66 -18.68 4.72
C ALA A 127 6.82 -20.12 4.22
N LYS A 128 7.98 -20.49 3.66
CA LYS A 128 8.30 -21.88 3.27
C LYS A 128 8.24 -22.84 4.46
N GLU A 129 8.80 -22.42 5.60
CA GLU A 129 8.86 -23.23 6.81
C GLU A 129 7.48 -23.41 7.47
N THR A 130 6.67 -22.36 7.48
CA THR A 130 5.40 -22.33 8.21
C THR A 130 4.18 -22.69 7.37
N GLY A 131 4.30 -22.67 6.04
CA GLY A 131 3.18 -22.78 5.10
C GLY A 131 2.26 -21.55 5.11
N CYS A 132 2.70 -20.43 5.67
CA CYS A 132 1.91 -19.20 5.72
C CYS A 132 1.79 -18.58 4.32
N ARG A 133 0.57 -18.17 3.96
CA ARG A 133 0.29 -17.38 2.76
C ARG A 133 0.71 -15.95 3.01
N ILE A 134 1.65 -15.41 2.25
CA ILE A 134 2.16 -14.07 2.48
C ILE A 134 1.96 -13.15 1.28
N HIS A 135 1.84 -11.86 1.56
CA HIS A 135 1.81 -10.80 0.57
C HIS A 135 2.82 -9.71 0.96
N ILE A 136 3.76 -9.41 0.06
CA ILE A 136 4.71 -8.32 0.29
C ILE A 136 4.09 -7.01 -0.16
N CYS A 137 3.88 -6.09 0.78
CA CYS A 137 3.30 -4.78 0.50
C CYS A 137 4.30 -3.87 -0.20
N HIS A 138 3.80 -2.93 -0.98
CA HIS A 138 4.49 -1.73 -1.48
C HIS A 138 5.97 -1.94 -1.87
N VAL A 139 6.26 -2.98 -2.66
CA VAL A 139 7.63 -3.27 -3.13
C VAL A 139 8.11 -2.12 -4.04
N ALA A 140 9.24 -1.52 -3.66
CA ALA A 140 9.78 -0.33 -4.31
C ALA A 140 10.96 -0.63 -5.24
N CYS A 141 11.40 -1.89 -5.37
CA CYS A 141 12.58 -2.27 -6.15
C CYS A 141 12.37 -3.54 -6.97
N GLN A 142 13.06 -3.60 -8.12
CA GLN A 142 13.04 -4.75 -9.02
C GLN A 142 13.45 -6.05 -8.32
N GLU A 143 14.54 -6.00 -7.57
CA GLU A 143 15.14 -7.17 -6.92
C GLU A 143 14.17 -7.81 -5.92
N GLY A 144 13.35 -7.00 -5.24
CA GLY A 144 12.29 -7.49 -4.35
C GLY A 144 11.21 -8.26 -5.09
N VAL A 145 10.79 -7.78 -6.27
CA VAL A 145 9.82 -8.48 -7.13
C VAL A 145 10.41 -9.80 -7.66
N GLU A 146 11.67 -9.79 -8.07
CA GLU A 146 12.37 -10.98 -8.58
C GLU A 146 12.47 -12.09 -7.52
N GLU A 147 12.73 -11.76 -6.25
CA GLU A 147 12.71 -12.73 -5.15
C GLU A 147 11.31 -13.34 -4.95
N VAL A 148 10.25 -12.54 -5.08
CA VAL A 148 8.87 -13.04 -5.01
C VAL A 148 8.58 -14.00 -6.16
N LEU A 149 8.93 -13.63 -7.40
CA LEU A 149 8.72 -14.48 -8.59
C LEU A 149 9.48 -15.81 -8.51
N LYS A 150 10.72 -15.77 -8.02
CA LYS A 150 11.52 -16.96 -7.76
C LYS A 150 10.86 -17.87 -6.73
N ALA A 151 10.36 -17.31 -5.63
CA ALA A 151 9.67 -18.07 -4.60
C ALA A 151 8.36 -18.69 -5.11
N GLN A 152 7.60 -17.98 -5.94
CA GLN A 152 6.41 -18.51 -6.61
C GLN A 152 6.75 -19.72 -7.50
N ALA A 153 7.84 -19.64 -8.28
CA ALA A 153 8.30 -20.74 -9.12
C ALA A 153 8.72 -21.98 -8.29
N GLU A 154 9.10 -21.79 -7.03
CA GLU A 154 9.41 -22.85 -6.06
C GLU A 154 8.15 -23.34 -5.29
N GLY A 155 6.96 -22.80 -5.60
CA GLY A 155 5.70 -23.25 -5.02
C GLY A 155 5.30 -22.54 -3.71
N VAL A 156 5.96 -21.43 -3.34
CA VAL A 156 5.57 -20.64 -2.17
C VAL A 156 4.32 -19.83 -2.49
N ASP A 157 3.34 -19.83 -1.61
CA ASP A 157 2.14 -18.97 -1.73
C ASP A 157 2.46 -17.53 -1.31
N VAL A 158 3.17 -16.82 -2.18
CA VAL A 158 3.56 -15.43 -2.01
C VAL A 158 3.12 -14.58 -3.20
N THR A 159 2.69 -13.35 -2.95
CA THR A 159 2.45 -12.31 -3.95
C THR A 159 3.07 -10.99 -3.49
N CYS A 160 3.20 -10.03 -4.40
CA CYS A 160 3.57 -8.67 -4.03
C CYS A 160 2.70 -7.64 -4.71
N GLU A 161 2.69 -6.46 -4.15
CA GLU A 161 2.14 -5.23 -4.73
C GLU A 161 3.22 -4.15 -4.83
N THR A 162 3.03 -3.21 -5.73
CA THR A 162 3.71 -1.93 -5.71
C THR A 162 2.68 -0.80 -5.55
N CYS A 163 3.15 0.44 -5.45
CA CYS A 163 2.27 1.58 -5.28
C CYS A 163 2.32 2.52 -6.48
N THR A 164 1.21 3.24 -6.70
CA THR A 164 1.12 4.25 -7.75
C THR A 164 2.23 5.29 -7.62
N HIS A 165 2.61 5.68 -6.42
CA HIS A 165 3.67 6.66 -6.21
C HIS A 165 5.07 6.17 -6.63
N TYR A 166 5.40 4.87 -6.51
CA TYR A 166 6.67 4.31 -7.05
C TYR A 166 6.69 4.27 -8.58
N LEU A 167 5.52 4.14 -9.19
CA LEU A 167 5.34 4.14 -10.64
C LEU A 167 5.25 5.55 -11.25
N TYR A 168 5.07 6.59 -10.41
CA TYR A 168 4.85 7.96 -10.84
C TYR A 168 6.04 8.88 -10.53
N PHE A 169 6.60 8.82 -9.32
CA PHE A 169 7.70 9.67 -8.88
C PHE A 169 9.05 8.97 -8.97
N THR A 170 10.12 9.75 -9.11
CA THR A 170 11.52 9.29 -9.03
C THR A 170 12.30 10.14 -8.03
N THR A 171 13.48 9.67 -7.63
CA THR A 171 14.37 10.39 -6.70
C THR A 171 14.74 11.79 -7.18
N ASP A 172 14.75 12.05 -8.49
CA ASP A 172 15.19 13.30 -9.08
C ASP A 172 14.34 14.51 -8.70
N GLU A 173 13.09 14.27 -8.30
CA GLU A 173 12.13 15.35 -7.99
C GLU A 173 11.77 15.44 -6.49
N LEU A 174 12.24 14.52 -5.63
CA LEU A 174 11.80 14.43 -4.24
C LEU A 174 12.07 15.70 -3.43
N ASP A 175 13.28 16.24 -3.52
CA ASP A 175 13.66 17.42 -2.76
C ASP A 175 12.90 18.68 -3.22
N ALA A 176 12.48 18.74 -4.50
CA ALA A 176 11.63 19.81 -5.02
C ALA A 176 10.17 19.70 -4.55
N ILE A 177 9.65 18.47 -4.39
CA ILE A 177 8.29 18.23 -3.87
C ILE A 177 8.24 18.42 -2.36
N GLY A 178 9.29 18.02 -1.66
CA GLY A 178 9.41 18.11 -0.21
C GLY A 178 8.74 16.96 0.56
N PRO A 179 8.56 17.11 1.87
CA PRO A 179 8.18 16.03 2.78
C PRO A 179 6.86 15.30 2.47
N VAL A 180 5.97 15.91 1.69
CA VAL A 180 4.67 15.29 1.32
C VAL A 180 4.82 14.00 0.53
N VAL A 181 5.98 13.79 -0.13
CA VAL A 181 6.30 12.60 -0.94
C VAL A 181 7.11 11.55 -0.17
N LYS A 182 7.48 11.83 1.09
CA LYS A 182 8.21 10.85 1.92
C LYS A 182 7.34 9.63 2.22
N CYS A 183 7.89 8.43 1.95
CA CYS A 183 7.30 7.13 2.29
C CYS A 183 8.39 6.11 2.65
N SER A 184 7.99 4.97 3.19
CA SER A 184 8.84 3.83 3.54
C SER A 184 8.19 2.53 3.05
N PRO A 185 8.90 1.74 2.21
CA PRO A 185 10.18 2.02 1.54
C PRO A 185 10.17 3.31 0.74
N PRO A 186 11.35 3.95 0.50
CA PRO A 186 11.38 5.21 -0.21
C PRO A 186 11.21 5.04 -1.72
N ILE A 187 10.76 6.10 -2.39
CA ILE A 187 10.75 6.20 -3.85
C ILE A 187 12.20 6.03 -4.36
N ARG A 188 12.33 5.30 -5.45
CA ARG A 188 13.62 4.96 -6.07
C ARG A 188 13.87 5.79 -7.33
N ASP A 189 15.04 5.55 -7.96
CA ASP A 189 15.45 6.19 -9.20
C ASP A 189 14.64 5.73 -10.43
N ALA A 190 14.91 6.35 -11.56
CA ALA A 190 14.22 6.08 -12.82
C ALA A 190 14.45 4.65 -13.34
N ASP A 191 15.59 4.04 -13.05
CA ASP A 191 15.88 2.67 -13.47
C ASP A 191 15.01 1.66 -12.71
N GLN A 192 14.88 1.83 -11.40
CA GLN A 192 13.97 1.02 -10.57
C GLN A 192 12.51 1.24 -10.99
N GLN A 193 12.09 2.49 -11.25
CA GLN A 193 10.74 2.77 -11.73
C GLN A 193 10.45 2.07 -13.06
N ALA A 194 11.38 2.14 -14.02
CA ALA A 194 11.23 1.48 -15.33
C ALA A 194 11.13 -0.04 -15.19
N ALA A 195 11.91 -0.62 -14.28
CA ALA A 195 11.88 -2.05 -14.00
C ALA A 195 10.56 -2.48 -13.34
N LEU A 196 10.03 -1.70 -12.38
CA LEU A 196 8.71 -1.95 -11.80
C LEU A 196 7.61 -1.89 -12.86
N TRP A 197 7.65 -0.92 -13.79
CA TRP A 197 6.72 -0.86 -14.92
C TRP A 197 6.78 -2.10 -15.80
N ASN A 198 7.98 -2.64 -16.07
CA ASN A 198 8.13 -3.90 -16.81
C ASN A 198 7.45 -5.06 -16.07
N HIS A 199 7.61 -5.17 -14.74
CA HIS A 199 6.94 -6.19 -13.93
C HIS A 199 5.41 -6.03 -13.91
N VAL A 200 4.90 -4.79 -13.89
CA VAL A 200 3.46 -4.52 -14.05
C VAL A 200 2.95 -5.02 -15.40
N GLN A 201 3.64 -4.69 -16.49
CA GLN A 201 3.25 -5.09 -17.85
C GLN A 201 3.30 -6.60 -18.09
N THR A 202 4.27 -7.27 -17.48
CA THR A 202 4.47 -8.73 -17.63
C THR A 202 3.68 -9.57 -16.61
N GLY A 203 2.99 -8.92 -15.66
CA GLY A 203 2.20 -9.60 -14.63
C GLY A 203 3.01 -10.14 -13.46
N GLY A 204 4.27 -9.71 -13.29
CA GLY A 204 5.12 -10.08 -12.16
C GLY A 204 4.67 -9.43 -10.84
N ILE A 205 3.95 -8.31 -10.90
CA ILE A 205 3.33 -7.64 -9.76
C ILE A 205 1.84 -7.98 -9.75
N ALA A 206 1.33 -8.51 -8.64
CA ALA A 206 -0.04 -8.99 -8.55
C ALA A 206 -1.06 -7.84 -8.67
N PHE A 207 -0.84 -6.73 -7.98
CA PHE A 207 -1.70 -5.55 -8.03
C PHE A 207 -0.96 -4.28 -7.63
N VAL A 208 -1.55 -3.13 -7.91
CA VAL A 208 -1.02 -1.81 -7.56
C VAL A 208 -2.01 -1.12 -6.64
N THR A 209 -1.49 -0.61 -5.52
CA THR A 209 -2.28 0.01 -4.46
C THR A 209 -1.86 1.45 -4.22
N SER A 210 -2.57 2.16 -3.36
CA SER A 210 -2.22 3.52 -2.97
C SER A 210 -1.29 3.59 -1.76
N ASP A 211 -1.27 2.56 -0.95
CA ASP A 211 -0.70 2.60 0.41
C ASP A 211 -1.05 3.92 1.13
N HIS A 212 -2.37 4.26 1.12
CA HIS A 212 -2.86 5.53 1.65
C HIS A 212 -2.56 5.65 3.14
N SER A 213 -1.58 6.48 3.47
CA SER A 213 -1.12 6.72 4.83
C SER A 213 -1.23 8.21 5.17
N PRO A 214 -2.46 8.70 5.46
CA PRO A 214 -2.71 10.11 5.72
C PRO A 214 -2.22 10.53 7.11
N CYS A 215 -1.81 11.79 7.22
CA CYS A 215 -1.47 12.41 8.50
C CYS A 215 -2.03 13.83 8.58
N THR A 216 -1.91 14.46 9.75
CA THR A 216 -2.19 15.88 9.90
C THR A 216 -1.09 16.73 9.25
N PRO A 217 -1.39 17.96 8.77
CA PRO A 217 -0.40 18.77 8.05
C PRO A 217 0.87 19.06 8.85
N ASP A 218 0.77 19.23 10.16
CA ASP A 218 1.89 19.48 11.07
C ASP A 218 2.98 18.38 11.00
N LEU A 219 2.60 17.13 10.75
CA LEU A 219 3.55 16.02 10.61
C LEU A 219 4.34 16.04 9.28
N LYS A 220 3.95 16.89 8.36
CA LYS A 220 4.66 17.18 7.09
C LYS A 220 5.26 18.59 7.04
N ASP A 221 4.93 19.46 8.02
CA ASP A 221 5.40 20.85 8.09
C ASP A 221 6.81 20.92 8.72
N THR A 222 7.76 20.34 8.03
CA THR A 222 9.19 20.35 8.39
C THR A 222 10.04 20.35 7.13
N THR A 223 11.23 20.91 7.21
CA THR A 223 12.25 20.80 6.16
C THR A 223 13.19 19.62 6.36
N ASN A 224 13.04 18.90 7.48
CA ASN A 224 13.85 17.75 7.81
C ASN A 224 13.13 16.44 7.44
N ALA A 225 13.62 15.76 6.40
CA ALA A 225 13.04 14.51 5.94
C ALA A 225 13.01 13.40 7.01
N PHE A 226 13.91 13.44 8.00
CA PHE A 226 13.94 12.44 9.06
C PHE A 226 12.85 12.65 10.12
N GLU A 227 12.37 13.87 10.29
CA GLU A 227 11.29 14.22 11.22
C GLU A 227 9.90 14.11 10.60
N ALA A 228 9.81 14.23 9.28
CA ALA A 228 8.54 14.14 8.57
C ALA A 228 7.89 12.78 8.69
N TRP A 229 6.57 12.73 8.78
CA TRP A 229 5.79 11.49 8.70
C TRP A 229 6.10 10.71 7.41
N GLY A 230 6.33 9.39 7.53
CA GLY A 230 6.58 8.50 6.41
C GLY A 230 5.29 7.88 5.88
N GLY A 231 4.64 8.53 4.92
CA GLY A 231 3.41 8.04 4.29
C GLY A 231 2.83 9.04 3.29
N ILE A 232 2.14 8.55 2.27
CA ILE A 232 1.56 9.33 1.18
C ILE A 232 0.03 9.24 1.22
N SER A 233 -0.64 10.39 1.07
CA SER A 233 -2.08 10.44 0.82
C SER A 233 -2.33 10.31 -0.70
N GLY A 234 -2.81 9.15 -1.16
CA GLY A 234 -2.92 8.85 -2.59
C GLY A 234 -4.16 8.04 -3.02
N VAL A 235 -5.07 7.66 -2.10
CA VAL A 235 -6.17 6.74 -2.45
C VAL A 235 -7.14 7.32 -3.47
N GLN A 236 -7.46 8.61 -3.40
CA GLN A 236 -8.40 9.24 -4.33
C GLN A 236 -7.88 9.23 -5.77
N ASN A 237 -6.58 9.46 -5.94
CA ASN A 237 -5.96 9.56 -7.27
C ASN A 237 -5.27 8.26 -7.72
N ASN A 238 -5.47 7.16 -6.99
CA ASN A 238 -4.85 5.88 -7.34
C ASN A 238 -5.33 5.39 -8.72
N VAL A 239 -6.61 5.49 -8.98
CA VAL A 239 -7.22 4.93 -10.20
C VAL A 239 -6.97 5.81 -11.41
N ASP A 240 -7.19 7.11 -11.32
CA ASP A 240 -7.05 8.04 -12.45
C ASP A 240 -5.59 8.24 -12.86
N VAL A 241 -4.68 8.42 -11.91
CA VAL A 241 -3.23 8.49 -12.18
C VAL A 241 -2.74 7.18 -12.79
N LEU A 242 -3.11 6.04 -12.21
CA LEU A 242 -2.65 4.75 -12.70
C LEU A 242 -3.25 4.43 -14.09
N PHE A 243 -4.51 4.81 -14.36
CA PHE A 243 -5.11 4.64 -15.67
C PHE A 243 -4.40 5.48 -16.73
N ASP A 244 -4.09 6.73 -16.43
CA ASP A 244 -3.33 7.61 -17.33
C ASP A 244 -1.94 7.04 -17.62
N GLU A 245 -1.20 6.67 -16.57
CA GLU A 245 0.17 6.17 -16.70
C GLU A 245 0.25 4.78 -17.36
N ALA A 246 -0.62 3.85 -16.96
CA ALA A 246 -0.56 2.47 -17.44
C ALA A 246 -1.25 2.30 -18.79
N VAL A 247 -2.50 2.76 -18.91
CA VAL A 247 -3.34 2.51 -20.11
C VAL A 247 -3.04 3.50 -21.20
N GLN A 248 -3.12 4.81 -20.91
CA GLN A 248 -3.00 5.84 -21.94
C GLN A 248 -1.56 6.04 -22.40
N LYS A 249 -0.59 6.10 -21.49
CA LYS A 249 0.81 6.39 -21.82
C LYS A 249 1.63 5.15 -22.17
N ARG A 250 1.31 3.98 -21.57
CA ARG A 250 2.11 2.74 -21.76
C ARG A 250 1.36 1.61 -22.47
N GLY A 251 0.08 1.81 -22.82
CA GLY A 251 -0.68 0.86 -23.61
C GLY A 251 -1.07 -0.43 -22.90
N LEU A 252 -1.12 -0.45 -21.57
CA LEU A 252 -1.63 -1.59 -20.81
C LEU A 252 -3.07 -1.86 -21.23
N SER A 253 -3.43 -3.12 -21.44
CA SER A 253 -4.81 -3.45 -21.81
C SER A 253 -5.78 -3.16 -20.67
N LEU A 254 -7.04 -2.78 -21.00
CA LEU A 254 -8.08 -2.55 -19.99
C LEU A 254 -8.32 -3.76 -19.11
N LYS A 255 -8.15 -4.98 -19.67
CA LYS A 255 -8.26 -6.21 -18.89
C LYS A 255 -7.16 -6.31 -17.83
N GLN A 256 -5.90 -6.11 -18.21
CA GLN A 256 -4.78 -6.13 -17.25
C GLN A 256 -4.94 -5.05 -16.18
N PHE A 257 -5.39 -3.85 -16.58
CA PHE A 257 -5.69 -2.78 -15.64
C PHE A 257 -6.76 -3.19 -14.63
N ALA A 258 -7.89 -3.74 -15.09
CA ALA A 258 -8.98 -4.20 -14.22
C ALA A 258 -8.55 -5.38 -13.32
N ASP A 259 -7.76 -6.31 -13.85
CA ASP A 259 -7.21 -7.40 -13.05
C ASP A 259 -6.32 -6.86 -11.91
N MET A 260 -5.45 -5.91 -12.21
CA MET A 260 -4.48 -5.34 -11.30
C MET A 260 -5.13 -4.52 -10.17
N ILE A 261 -6.20 -3.76 -10.44
CA ILE A 261 -6.82 -2.89 -9.43
C ILE A 261 -8.03 -3.52 -8.72
N ALA A 262 -8.58 -4.63 -9.24
CA ALA A 262 -9.82 -5.19 -8.72
C ALA A 262 -9.79 -6.72 -8.59
N ALA A 263 -9.53 -7.46 -9.68
CA ALA A 263 -9.70 -8.91 -9.67
C ALA A 263 -8.62 -9.61 -8.82
N ASN A 264 -7.35 -9.25 -9.02
CA ASN A 264 -6.24 -9.89 -8.30
C ASN A 264 -6.27 -9.64 -6.78
N PRO A 265 -6.52 -8.40 -6.27
CA PRO A 265 -6.68 -8.22 -4.84
C PRO A 265 -7.90 -8.97 -4.28
N ALA A 266 -9.03 -9.01 -5.02
CA ALA A 266 -10.20 -9.77 -4.58
C ALA A 266 -9.92 -11.27 -4.47
N ASP A 267 -9.19 -11.85 -5.42
CA ASP A 267 -8.79 -13.26 -5.40
C ASP A 267 -7.81 -13.53 -4.25
N ARG A 268 -6.81 -12.65 -4.08
CA ARG A 268 -5.79 -12.83 -3.03
C ARG A 268 -6.38 -12.87 -1.64
N TYR A 269 -7.35 -11.99 -1.36
CA TYR A 269 -8.01 -11.87 -0.06
C TYR A 269 -9.37 -12.59 0.02
N HIS A 270 -9.70 -13.44 -0.97
CA HIS A 270 -10.93 -14.25 -1.01
C HIS A 270 -12.22 -13.43 -0.88
N LEU A 271 -12.26 -12.25 -1.51
CA LEU A 271 -13.45 -11.39 -1.53
C LEU A 271 -14.45 -11.90 -2.58
N ALA A 272 -15.23 -12.91 -2.22
CA ALA A 272 -16.07 -13.67 -3.14
C ALA A 272 -17.06 -12.82 -3.96
N GLN A 273 -17.52 -11.70 -3.41
CA GLN A 273 -18.51 -10.83 -4.06
C GLN A 273 -17.89 -9.71 -4.89
N LYS A 274 -16.56 -9.52 -4.83
CA LYS A 274 -15.84 -8.37 -5.41
C LYS A 274 -14.98 -8.74 -6.63
N GLY A 275 -14.42 -7.74 -7.29
CA GLY A 275 -13.32 -7.85 -8.23
C GLY A 275 -13.67 -8.11 -9.69
N ARG A 276 -14.89 -8.51 -10.02
CA ARG A 276 -15.29 -8.83 -11.40
C ARG A 276 -16.73 -8.49 -11.70
N ILE A 277 -17.00 -8.10 -12.94
CA ILE A 277 -18.36 -7.97 -13.48
C ILE A 277 -18.83 -9.38 -13.84
N SER A 278 -19.64 -9.98 -12.98
CA SER A 278 -20.16 -11.34 -13.14
C SER A 278 -21.50 -11.49 -12.41
N ILE A 279 -22.37 -12.36 -12.92
CA ILE A 279 -23.67 -12.65 -12.28
C ILE A 279 -23.43 -13.17 -10.86
N GLY A 280 -24.14 -12.61 -9.88
CA GLY A 280 -24.06 -12.97 -8.47
C GLY A 280 -22.97 -12.21 -7.68
N LYS A 281 -22.19 -11.32 -8.32
CA LYS A 281 -21.27 -10.41 -7.63
C LYS A 281 -21.90 -9.04 -7.39
N ASP A 282 -21.30 -8.27 -6.49
CA ASP A 282 -21.72 -6.90 -6.24
C ASP A 282 -21.56 -6.02 -7.49
N ALA A 283 -22.51 -5.13 -7.71
CA ALA A 283 -22.48 -4.18 -8.81
C ALA A 283 -21.63 -2.96 -8.43
N ASP A 284 -20.32 -3.19 -8.30
CA ASP A 284 -19.33 -2.17 -7.95
C ASP A 284 -18.59 -1.73 -9.23
N PHE A 285 -18.66 -0.45 -9.53
CA PHE A 285 -18.07 0.09 -10.76
C PHE A 285 -17.37 1.42 -10.49
N VAL A 286 -16.26 1.63 -11.21
CA VAL A 286 -15.64 2.93 -11.41
C VAL A 286 -15.71 3.27 -12.89
N LEU A 287 -16.29 4.42 -13.21
CA LEU A 287 -16.36 4.94 -14.57
C LEU A 287 -15.24 5.96 -14.76
N ILE A 288 -14.38 5.70 -15.75
CA ILE A 288 -13.22 6.53 -16.05
C ILE A 288 -13.44 7.18 -17.41
N LYS A 289 -13.25 8.50 -17.49
CA LYS A 289 -13.23 9.25 -18.74
C LYS A 289 -11.77 9.35 -19.22
N PRO A 290 -11.39 8.66 -20.30
CA PRO A 290 -10.06 8.76 -20.89
C PRO A 290 -9.86 10.08 -21.61
N ASN A 291 -8.62 10.50 -21.82
CA ASN A 291 -8.24 11.72 -22.54
C ASN A 291 -8.97 12.96 -22.01
N ALA A 292 -9.07 13.07 -20.69
CA ALA A 292 -9.74 14.16 -19.97
C ALA A 292 -8.76 14.78 -18.96
N PRO A 293 -7.74 15.51 -19.43
CA PRO A 293 -6.70 16.05 -18.55
C PRO A 293 -7.26 17.11 -17.61
N TYR A 294 -6.74 17.09 -16.38
CA TYR A 294 -6.98 18.10 -15.37
C TYR A 294 -5.77 18.28 -14.48
N ILE A 295 -5.63 19.44 -13.84
CA ILE A 295 -4.61 19.68 -12.82
C ILE A 295 -5.26 19.49 -11.46
N LEU A 296 -4.75 18.53 -10.68
CA LEU A 296 -5.27 18.27 -9.34
C LEU A 296 -4.97 19.44 -8.41
N LYS A 297 -6.00 19.94 -7.74
CA LYS A 297 -5.89 20.99 -6.75
C LYS A 297 -6.23 20.49 -5.35
N ALA A 298 -5.81 21.20 -4.31
CA ALA A 298 -6.12 20.81 -2.94
C ALA A 298 -7.63 20.78 -2.65
N GLU A 299 -8.39 21.71 -3.24
CA GLU A 299 -9.85 21.74 -3.10
C GLU A 299 -10.56 20.53 -3.69
N ASP A 300 -9.97 19.87 -4.69
CA ASP A 300 -10.54 18.67 -5.35
C ASP A 300 -10.41 17.41 -4.49
N LEU A 301 -9.59 17.44 -3.44
CA LEU A 301 -9.41 16.28 -2.55
C LEU A 301 -10.57 16.17 -1.57
N GLU A 302 -11.13 14.97 -1.46
CA GLU A 302 -12.16 14.61 -0.47
C GLU A 302 -11.54 14.17 0.88
N TYR A 303 -10.20 14.24 1.01
CA TYR A 303 -9.50 13.93 2.26
C TYR A 303 -9.83 14.93 3.36
N ARG A 304 -9.87 14.44 4.61
CA ARG A 304 -9.92 15.31 5.78
C ARG A 304 -8.76 16.30 5.81
N ASN A 305 -7.55 15.83 5.52
CA ASN A 305 -6.35 16.64 5.41
C ASN A 305 -5.97 16.77 3.94
N LYS A 306 -6.09 17.97 3.39
CA LYS A 306 -5.95 18.25 1.95
C LYS A 306 -4.48 18.36 1.54
N ILE A 307 -3.71 17.28 1.78
CA ILE A 307 -2.30 17.16 1.42
C ILE A 307 -2.07 15.92 0.55
N SER A 308 -1.32 16.08 -0.53
CA SER A 308 -0.95 14.98 -1.43
C SER A 308 0.20 15.42 -2.34
N PRO A 309 1.17 14.55 -2.68
CA PRO A 309 2.23 14.88 -3.62
C PRO A 309 1.73 15.03 -5.06
N TYR A 310 0.50 14.62 -5.34
CA TYR A 310 -0.11 14.75 -6.67
C TYR A 310 -0.73 16.14 -6.91
N ILE A 311 -0.87 17.00 -5.90
CA ILE A 311 -1.36 18.39 -6.07
C ILE A 311 -0.44 19.14 -7.04
N GLY A 312 -1.05 19.85 -8.02
CA GLY A 312 -0.35 20.57 -9.08
C GLY A 312 0.06 19.67 -10.28
N ARG A 313 -0.14 18.37 -10.22
CA ARG A 313 0.15 17.46 -11.33
C ARG A 313 -1.01 17.42 -12.31
N GLU A 314 -0.67 17.32 -13.60
CA GLU A 314 -1.64 17.01 -14.64
C GLU A 314 -1.88 15.51 -14.68
N ILE A 315 -3.15 15.11 -14.64
CA ILE A 315 -3.62 13.72 -14.73
C ILE A 315 -4.50 13.64 -16.00
N GLY A 316 -4.17 12.72 -16.90
CA GLY A 316 -4.79 12.65 -18.24
C GLY A 316 -6.13 11.93 -18.30
N ALA A 317 -6.62 11.39 -17.19
CA ALA A 317 -7.90 10.69 -17.09
C ALA A 317 -8.66 11.12 -15.84
N GLN A 318 -9.99 10.98 -15.84
CA GLN A 318 -10.83 11.34 -14.69
C GLN A 318 -11.74 10.20 -14.28
N VAL A 319 -11.83 9.92 -12.99
CA VAL A 319 -12.95 9.16 -12.41
C VAL A 319 -14.17 10.06 -12.40
N ILE A 320 -15.19 9.71 -13.18
CA ILE A 320 -16.42 10.51 -13.31
C ILE A 320 -17.58 9.99 -12.46
N GLN A 321 -17.55 8.71 -12.08
CA GLN A 321 -18.57 8.12 -11.23
C GLN A 321 -18.02 6.89 -10.52
N THR A 322 -18.43 6.69 -9.26
CA THR A 322 -18.23 5.47 -8.49
C THR A 322 -19.56 4.92 -8.04
N ILE A 323 -19.78 3.65 -8.29
CA ILE A 323 -21.01 2.91 -7.97
C ILE A 323 -20.64 1.79 -7.01
N LEU A 324 -21.40 1.65 -5.93
CA LEU A 324 -21.25 0.58 -4.94
C LEU A 324 -22.59 -0.15 -4.82
N ARG A 325 -22.58 -1.46 -5.08
CA ARG A 325 -23.77 -2.32 -5.09
C ARG A 325 -24.96 -1.76 -5.88
N GLY A 326 -24.64 -1.11 -7.01
CA GLY A 326 -25.64 -0.50 -7.91
C GLY A 326 -26.04 0.92 -7.57
N GLU A 327 -25.58 1.49 -6.44
CA GLU A 327 -25.88 2.85 -6.03
C GLU A 327 -24.71 3.78 -6.30
N THR A 328 -24.97 4.96 -6.86
CA THR A 328 -23.95 6.00 -7.09
C THR A 328 -23.55 6.61 -5.75
N ILE A 329 -22.27 6.43 -5.38
CA ILE A 329 -21.68 7.01 -4.17
C ILE A 329 -20.83 8.24 -4.45
N TYR A 330 -20.41 8.42 -5.69
CA TYR A 330 -19.71 9.61 -6.18
C TYR A 330 -20.07 9.88 -7.62
N ALA A 331 -20.29 11.13 -7.97
CA ALA A 331 -20.34 11.61 -9.36
C ALA A 331 -19.62 12.96 -9.46
N GLN A 332 -18.88 13.18 -10.55
CA GLN A 332 -18.08 14.39 -10.76
C GLN A 332 -18.89 15.68 -10.61
N GLU A 333 -20.16 15.66 -11.05
CA GLU A 333 -21.04 16.83 -11.02
C GLU A 333 -21.60 17.15 -9.62
N THR A 334 -21.73 16.15 -8.74
CA THR A 334 -22.43 16.28 -7.45
C THR A 334 -21.55 15.97 -6.24
N GLY A 335 -20.32 15.48 -6.48
CA GLY A 335 -19.41 15.04 -5.40
C GLY A 335 -19.83 13.71 -4.75
N VAL A 336 -19.36 13.49 -3.54
CA VAL A 336 -19.70 12.31 -2.73
C VAL A 336 -21.14 12.45 -2.20
N THR A 337 -21.96 11.41 -2.37
CA THR A 337 -23.35 11.40 -1.89
C THR A 337 -23.42 11.39 -0.36
N GLU A 338 -24.39 12.14 0.22
CA GLU A 338 -24.56 12.19 1.68
C GLU A 338 -25.14 10.89 2.25
N ALA A 339 -25.96 10.18 1.51
CA ALA A 339 -26.68 9.00 1.98
C ALA A 339 -26.09 7.72 1.38
N PHE A 340 -25.27 7.03 2.13
CA PHE A 340 -25.04 5.60 1.96
C PHE A 340 -25.43 4.90 3.28
N ASN A 341 -26.60 4.26 3.27
CA ASN A 341 -27.02 3.33 4.32
C ASN A 341 -26.60 1.93 3.88
N GLY A 342 -25.32 1.61 4.11
CA GLY A 342 -24.74 0.30 3.79
C GLY A 342 -25.24 -0.80 4.70
#